data_295753fa336a2555cfe267f18d838ee1
#
_entry.id   295753fa336a2555cfe267f18d838ee1
#
_cell.length_a   1.000
_cell.length_b   1.000
_cell.length_c   1.000
_cell.angle_alpha   90.00
_cell.angle_beta   90.00
_cell.angle_gamma   90.00
#
_symmetry.space_group_name_H-M   'P 1'
#
loop_
_entity.id
_entity.type
_entity.pdbx_description
1 polymer ?
#
loop_
_entity_poly.entity_id
_entity_poly.type
_entity_poly.pdbx_seq_one_letter_code
_entity_poly.pdbx_strand_id
1 'polypeptide(L)'
;IQLHPLVCSAFNADFDGDQMAVHVPLSNAAVLEAQLLMLASHNILNPQNGAPITLPSQDMVLGLYYITKGKKTMGEEVVRGEGKHFYSAEEVVIAYNEGIVDLHAWIKVKAEVRDNRGNFTRKLIETTVGRVIFNQNVPKEVGFINALLTKKNLREIIGDIITITNVPKAAKFLDDIKQLGFRIAFQGGLSFNINDLIIPSIKEEVLENAKGEVDEVWDNYNMGLITNNE
;
A
#
# COMPACT_ATOMS: atom_id res chain seq x y z
N ILE A 1 -7.80 -23.66 12.51
CA ILE A 1 -8.39 -22.65 11.63
C ILE A 1 -7.57 -21.37 11.77
N GLN A 2 -7.25 -20.75 10.66
CA GLN A 2 -6.48 -19.49 10.62
C GLN A 2 -7.33 -18.42 9.96
N LEU A 3 -7.30 -17.21 10.51
CA LEU A 3 -7.96 -16.06 9.92
C LEU A 3 -7.05 -15.43 8.85
N HIS A 4 -7.61 -15.15 7.67
CA HIS A 4 -6.88 -14.51 6.59
C HIS A 4 -6.58 -13.04 6.94
N PRO A 5 -5.34 -12.53 6.80
CA PRO A 5 -4.98 -11.17 7.23
C PRO A 5 -5.82 -10.06 6.61
N LEU A 6 -6.25 -10.21 5.36
CA LEU A 6 -7.05 -9.17 4.68
C LEU A 6 -8.49 -9.03 5.21
N VAL A 7 -9.01 -10.00 5.95
CA VAL A 7 -10.35 -9.91 6.54
C VAL A 7 -10.35 -9.41 7.99
N CYS A 8 -9.17 -9.21 8.59
CA CYS A 8 -9.05 -8.69 9.95
C CYS A 8 -9.76 -7.35 10.13
N SER A 9 -9.64 -6.44 9.15
CA SER A 9 -10.31 -5.14 9.20
C SER A 9 -11.84 -5.25 9.22
N ALA A 10 -12.40 -6.20 8.45
CA ALA A 10 -13.84 -6.41 8.37
C ALA A 10 -14.40 -7.03 9.66
N PHE A 11 -13.64 -7.93 10.31
CA PHE A 11 -13.99 -8.52 11.59
C PHE A 11 -13.59 -7.65 12.80
N ASN A 12 -12.85 -6.56 12.57
CA ASN A 12 -12.20 -5.78 13.63
C ASN A 12 -11.40 -6.69 14.59
N ALA A 13 -10.67 -7.66 14.02
CA ALA A 13 -9.94 -8.68 14.76
C ALA A 13 -8.43 -8.39 14.73
N ASP A 14 -7.80 -8.62 15.84
CA ASP A 14 -6.33 -8.68 15.95
C ASP A 14 -5.89 -10.03 16.55
N PHE A 15 -4.61 -10.21 16.81
CA PHE A 15 -4.06 -11.49 17.27
C PHE A 15 -3.49 -11.39 18.71
N ASP A 16 -4.09 -10.55 19.53
CA ASP A 16 -3.68 -10.32 20.93
C ASP A 16 -4.46 -11.17 21.95
N GLY A 17 -5.36 -12.02 21.48
CA GLY A 17 -6.20 -12.89 22.30
C GLY A 17 -7.68 -12.87 21.97
N ASP A 18 -8.06 -12.27 20.84
CA ASP A 18 -9.43 -12.24 20.34
C ASP A 18 -9.99 -13.64 20.16
N GLN A 19 -11.27 -13.81 20.53
CA GLN A 19 -12.02 -15.04 20.39
C GLN A 19 -13.09 -14.91 19.31
N MET A 20 -13.23 -15.96 18.50
CA MET A 20 -14.25 -16.06 17.47
C MET A 20 -14.99 -17.39 17.56
N ALA A 21 -16.31 -17.37 17.35
CA ALA A 21 -17.11 -18.57 17.23
C ALA A 21 -17.00 -19.17 15.82
N VAL A 22 -16.95 -20.49 15.75
CA VAL A 22 -16.96 -21.24 14.48
C VAL A 22 -18.29 -21.94 14.36
N HIS A 23 -18.99 -21.74 13.23
CA HIS A 23 -20.26 -22.35 12.93
C HIS A 23 -20.13 -23.25 11.71
N VAL A 24 -20.72 -24.45 11.78
CA VAL A 24 -20.78 -25.41 10.67
C VAL A 24 -22.21 -25.47 10.16
N PRO A 25 -22.47 -25.05 8.89
CA PRO A 25 -23.81 -25.17 8.31
C PRO A 25 -24.19 -26.66 8.13
N LEU A 26 -25.37 -27.06 8.61
CA LEU A 26 -25.80 -28.48 8.67
C LEU A 26 -26.71 -28.88 7.52
N SER A 27 -27.39 -27.96 6.85
CA SER A 27 -28.28 -28.24 5.74
C SER A 27 -27.74 -27.75 4.41
N ASN A 28 -28.15 -28.38 3.31
CA ASN A 28 -27.74 -27.93 1.96
C ASN A 28 -28.16 -26.49 1.68
N ALA A 29 -29.30 -26.04 2.17
CA ALA A 29 -29.76 -24.67 2.04
C ALA A 29 -28.81 -23.69 2.78
N ALA A 30 -28.45 -24.01 4.04
CA ALA A 30 -27.53 -23.21 4.82
C ALA A 30 -26.11 -23.17 4.20
N VAL A 31 -25.63 -24.29 3.66
CA VAL A 31 -24.34 -24.34 2.92
C VAL A 31 -24.38 -23.43 1.70
N LEU A 32 -25.46 -23.47 0.91
CA LEU A 32 -25.62 -22.66 -0.28
C LEU A 32 -25.68 -21.15 0.07
N GLU A 33 -26.44 -20.81 1.11
CA GLU A 33 -26.54 -19.44 1.62
C GLU A 33 -25.18 -18.92 2.10
N ALA A 34 -24.43 -19.71 2.86
CA ALA A 34 -23.07 -19.37 3.30
C ALA A 34 -22.12 -19.13 2.11
N GLN A 35 -22.18 -19.97 1.08
CA GLN A 35 -21.34 -19.82 -0.11
C GLN A 35 -21.71 -18.60 -0.95
N LEU A 36 -23.00 -18.30 -1.12
CA LEU A 36 -23.44 -17.19 -1.99
C LEU A 36 -23.36 -15.83 -1.29
N LEU A 37 -23.69 -15.75 0.00
CA LEU A 37 -23.84 -14.49 0.71
C LEU A 37 -22.72 -14.18 1.70
N MET A 38 -22.07 -15.20 2.29
CA MET A 38 -21.12 -14.98 3.40
C MET A 38 -19.65 -15.17 3.03
N LEU A 39 -19.35 -15.76 1.87
CA LEU A 39 -17.98 -16.02 1.47
C LEU A 39 -17.18 -14.72 1.38
N ALA A 40 -16.06 -14.60 2.11
CA ALA A 40 -15.28 -13.39 2.24
C ALA A 40 -14.76 -12.85 0.89
N SER A 41 -14.40 -13.74 -0.06
CA SER A 41 -13.98 -13.36 -1.40
C SER A 41 -15.08 -12.69 -2.25
N HIS A 42 -16.35 -12.84 -1.86
CA HIS A 42 -17.49 -12.16 -2.49
C HIS A 42 -17.87 -10.85 -1.80
N ASN A 43 -17.40 -10.64 -0.57
CA ASN A 43 -17.75 -9.50 0.29
C ASN A 43 -16.55 -8.56 0.51
N ILE A 44 -15.89 -8.16 -0.56
CA ILE A 44 -14.70 -7.28 -0.50
C ILE A 44 -15.04 -5.79 -0.47
N LEU A 45 -16.32 -5.43 -0.67
CA LEU A 45 -16.82 -4.06 -0.64
C LEU A 45 -17.60 -3.79 0.65
N ASN A 46 -17.40 -2.61 1.22
CA ASN A 46 -18.16 -2.14 2.38
C ASN A 46 -19.59 -1.78 1.94
N PRO A 47 -20.63 -2.38 2.55
CA PRO A 47 -22.02 -2.10 2.19
C PRO A 47 -22.45 -0.66 2.48
N GLN A 48 -21.76 0.05 3.37
CA GLN A 48 -22.10 1.43 3.74
C GLN A 48 -21.81 2.43 2.61
N ASN A 49 -20.68 2.27 1.91
CA ASN A 49 -20.20 3.28 0.94
C ASN A 49 -19.63 2.67 -0.35
N GLY A 50 -19.66 1.35 -0.51
CA GLY A 50 -19.11 0.66 -1.69
C GLY A 50 -17.59 0.70 -1.83
N ALA A 51 -16.88 1.25 -0.85
CA ALA A 51 -15.41 1.27 -0.88
C ALA A 51 -14.84 -0.10 -0.52
N PRO A 52 -13.65 -0.49 -1.03
CA PRO A 52 -12.99 -1.71 -0.62
C PRO A 52 -12.74 -1.76 0.89
N ILE A 53 -13.16 -2.83 1.55
CA ILE A 53 -12.91 -3.08 2.98
C ILE A 53 -11.67 -3.95 3.19
N THR A 54 -11.41 -4.89 2.26
CA THR A 54 -10.24 -5.76 2.26
C THR A 54 -9.06 -5.01 1.65
N LEU A 55 -8.24 -4.41 2.50
CA LEU A 55 -7.08 -3.63 2.09
C LEU A 55 -5.82 -4.18 2.74
N PRO A 56 -4.67 -4.18 2.04
CA PRO A 56 -3.38 -4.43 2.67
C PRO A 56 -3.14 -3.48 3.84
N SER A 57 -2.54 -4.00 4.90
CA SER A 57 -2.22 -3.25 6.12
C SER A 57 -0.83 -3.64 6.64
N GLN A 58 -0.31 -2.86 7.60
CA GLN A 58 0.97 -3.15 8.29
C GLN A 58 2.09 -3.51 7.32
N ASP A 59 2.74 -4.66 7.51
CA ASP A 59 3.91 -5.10 6.73
C ASP A 59 3.61 -5.31 5.25
N MET A 60 2.36 -5.61 4.89
CA MET A 60 1.97 -5.69 3.48
C MET A 60 2.13 -4.34 2.78
N VAL A 61 1.65 -3.26 3.41
CA VAL A 61 1.80 -1.89 2.87
C VAL A 61 3.25 -1.47 2.87
N LEU A 62 3.99 -1.79 3.94
CA LEU A 62 5.41 -1.48 4.05
C LEU A 62 6.22 -2.13 2.92
N GLY A 63 6.01 -3.41 2.66
CA GLY A 63 6.67 -4.13 1.56
C GLY A 63 6.31 -3.59 0.19
N LEU A 64 5.02 -3.30 -0.05
CA LEU A 64 4.55 -2.71 -1.32
C LEU A 64 5.06 -1.29 -1.53
N TYR A 65 5.15 -0.49 -0.47
CA TYR A 65 5.79 0.83 -0.53
C TYR A 65 7.28 0.71 -0.87
N TYR A 66 7.98 -0.18 -0.16
CA TYR A 66 9.41 -0.39 -0.34
C TYR A 66 9.75 -0.80 -1.77
N ILE A 67 9.05 -1.80 -2.34
CA ILE A 67 9.31 -2.27 -3.71
C ILE A 67 9.06 -1.17 -4.76
N THR A 68 8.12 -0.26 -4.55
CA THR A 68 7.76 0.77 -5.54
C THR A 68 8.50 2.09 -5.35
N LYS A 69 9.30 2.21 -4.27
CA LYS A 69 10.17 3.36 -4.02
C LYS A 69 11.31 3.37 -5.04
N GLY A 70 11.54 4.52 -5.66
CA GLY A 70 12.70 4.72 -6.54
C GLY A 70 13.88 5.32 -5.77
N LYS A 71 15.09 4.90 -6.12
CA LYS A 71 16.35 5.47 -5.65
C LYS A 71 17.14 5.94 -6.87
N LYS A 72 17.74 7.12 -6.78
CA LYS A 72 18.67 7.63 -7.79
C LYS A 72 20.09 7.62 -7.22
N THR A 73 21.05 7.46 -8.08
CA THR A 73 22.46 7.59 -7.72
C THR A 73 22.71 8.98 -7.14
N MET A 74 23.24 9.05 -5.90
CA MET A 74 23.58 10.29 -5.23
C MET A 74 24.96 10.13 -4.55
N GLY A 75 25.94 10.91 -5.01
CA GLY A 75 27.29 10.85 -4.46
C GLY A 75 27.98 9.50 -4.65
N GLU A 76 28.38 8.87 -3.55
CA GLU A 76 29.06 7.57 -3.56
C GLU A 76 28.11 6.36 -3.69
N GLU A 77 26.80 6.56 -3.47
CA GLU A 77 25.81 5.48 -3.61
C GLU A 77 25.42 5.30 -5.08
N VAL A 78 25.99 4.30 -5.72
CA VAL A 78 25.70 3.92 -7.10
C VAL A 78 24.57 2.91 -7.14
N VAL A 79 23.47 3.26 -7.82
CA VAL A 79 22.35 2.34 -8.09
C VAL A 79 22.64 1.55 -9.36
N ARG A 80 22.82 0.22 -9.23
CA ARG A 80 23.14 -0.62 -10.39
C ARG A 80 22.01 -0.65 -11.39
N GLY A 81 22.34 -0.41 -12.64
CA GLY A 81 21.40 -0.49 -13.77
C GLY A 81 20.49 0.72 -13.95
N GLU A 82 20.74 1.84 -13.26
CA GLU A 82 20.02 3.09 -13.49
C GLU A 82 20.15 3.54 -14.96
N GLY A 83 19.02 3.97 -15.54
CA GLY A 83 18.94 4.45 -16.93
C GLY A 83 18.93 3.37 -18.01
N LYS A 84 19.05 2.07 -17.67
CA LYS A 84 18.97 0.98 -18.67
C LYS A 84 17.61 0.92 -19.34
N HIS A 85 17.62 0.45 -20.59
CA HIS A 85 16.44 0.30 -21.42
C HIS A 85 16.12 -1.20 -21.60
N PHE A 86 14.85 -1.55 -21.44
CA PHE A 86 14.36 -2.92 -21.57
C PHE A 86 13.19 -2.97 -22.55
N TYR A 87 13.12 -4.05 -23.31
CA TYR A 87 12.09 -4.27 -24.31
C TYR A 87 10.79 -4.82 -23.70
N SER A 88 10.89 -5.59 -22.61
CA SER A 88 9.73 -6.20 -21.93
C SER A 88 9.92 -6.26 -20.42
N ALA A 89 8.80 -6.51 -19.71
CA ALA A 89 8.80 -6.71 -18.26
C ALA A 89 9.56 -7.99 -17.86
N GLU A 90 9.50 -9.04 -18.67
CA GLU A 90 10.21 -10.29 -18.43
C GLU A 90 11.72 -10.10 -18.45
N GLU A 91 12.23 -9.29 -19.39
CA GLU A 91 13.65 -8.96 -19.48
C GLU A 91 14.14 -8.24 -18.21
N VAL A 92 13.33 -7.34 -17.66
CA VAL A 92 13.63 -6.65 -16.39
C VAL A 92 13.75 -7.64 -15.24
N VAL A 93 12.84 -8.62 -15.16
CA VAL A 93 12.86 -9.63 -14.10
C VAL A 93 14.08 -10.54 -14.19
N ILE A 94 14.44 -10.95 -15.41
CA ILE A 94 15.67 -11.72 -15.64
C ILE A 94 16.89 -10.91 -15.20
N ALA A 95 16.98 -9.64 -15.64
CA ALA A 95 18.10 -8.77 -15.26
C ALA A 95 18.18 -8.53 -13.73
N TYR A 96 17.04 -8.45 -13.05
CA TYR A 96 16.99 -8.36 -11.59
C TYR A 96 17.50 -9.64 -10.92
N ASN A 97 17.05 -10.81 -11.37
CA ASN A 97 17.47 -12.10 -10.82
C ASN A 97 18.98 -12.36 -11.03
N GLU A 98 19.53 -11.87 -12.14
CA GLU A 98 20.98 -11.94 -12.43
C GLU A 98 21.79 -10.86 -11.70
N GLY A 99 21.13 -9.99 -10.91
CA GLY A 99 21.80 -8.92 -10.15
C GLY A 99 22.38 -7.80 -11.04
N ILE A 100 21.91 -7.67 -12.29
CA ILE A 100 22.34 -6.64 -13.24
C ILE A 100 21.73 -5.28 -12.92
N VAL A 101 20.54 -5.28 -12.28
CA VAL A 101 19.79 -4.10 -11.86
C VAL A 101 19.33 -4.21 -10.42
N ASP A 102 19.32 -3.10 -9.70
CA ASP A 102 18.81 -3.03 -8.34
C ASP A 102 17.27 -2.83 -8.35
N LEU A 103 16.62 -3.29 -7.27
CA LEU A 103 15.16 -3.21 -7.11
C LEU A 103 14.60 -1.79 -7.27
N HIS A 104 15.32 -0.80 -6.76
CA HIS A 104 14.93 0.61 -6.73
C HIS A 104 15.45 1.43 -7.91
N ALA A 105 16.18 0.79 -8.86
CA ALA A 105 16.78 1.47 -10.01
C ALA A 105 15.70 2.02 -10.94
N TRP A 106 15.89 3.26 -11.39
CA TRP A 106 15.09 3.87 -12.45
C TRP A 106 15.53 3.32 -13.80
N ILE A 107 14.60 2.78 -14.54
CA ILE A 107 14.81 2.15 -15.85
C ILE A 107 13.76 2.64 -16.85
N LYS A 108 13.99 2.36 -18.13
CA LYS A 108 13.01 2.58 -19.18
C LYS A 108 12.57 1.24 -19.76
N VAL A 109 11.26 0.99 -19.77
CA VAL A 109 10.68 -0.26 -20.26
C VAL A 109 9.50 0.03 -21.18
N LYS A 110 9.31 -0.81 -22.22
CA LYS A 110 8.10 -0.79 -23.03
C LYS A 110 6.98 -1.52 -22.29
N ALA A 111 5.95 -0.77 -21.92
CA ALA A 111 4.78 -1.32 -21.22
C ALA A 111 3.47 -0.90 -21.89
N GLU A 112 2.42 -1.68 -21.66
CA GLU A 112 1.07 -1.37 -22.10
C GLU A 112 0.42 -0.43 -21.09
N VAL A 113 0.25 0.82 -21.48
CA VAL A 113 -0.39 1.87 -20.69
C VAL A 113 -1.80 2.05 -21.18
N ARG A 114 -2.77 2.03 -20.28
CA ARG A 114 -4.17 2.33 -20.55
C ARG A 114 -4.36 3.85 -20.56
N ASP A 115 -4.98 4.38 -21.59
CA ASP A 115 -5.34 5.79 -21.65
C ASP A 115 -6.71 6.07 -20.95
N ASN A 116 -7.06 7.33 -20.78
CA ASN A 116 -8.34 7.74 -20.16
C ASN A 116 -9.58 7.28 -20.94
N ARG A 117 -9.43 6.81 -22.19
CA ARG A 117 -10.50 6.29 -23.04
C ARG A 117 -10.58 4.76 -22.99
N GLY A 118 -9.72 4.11 -22.20
CA GLY A 118 -9.67 2.65 -22.06
C GLY A 118 -8.86 1.94 -23.12
N ASN A 119 -8.19 2.64 -24.05
CA ASN A 119 -7.37 2.03 -25.09
C ASN A 119 -5.97 1.72 -24.55
N PHE A 120 -5.40 0.59 -24.98
CA PHE A 120 -4.05 0.19 -24.64
C PHE A 120 -3.06 0.67 -25.69
N THR A 121 -2.02 1.37 -25.25
CA THR A 121 -0.92 1.78 -26.12
C THR A 121 0.39 1.31 -25.54
N ARG A 122 1.23 0.67 -26.35
CA ARG A 122 2.56 0.25 -25.94
C ARG A 122 3.52 1.44 -26.05
N LYS A 123 4.00 1.92 -24.91
CA LYS A 123 4.88 3.11 -24.80
C LYS A 123 6.14 2.76 -24.02
N LEU A 124 7.22 3.46 -24.33
CA LEU A 124 8.41 3.47 -23.49
C LEU A 124 8.14 4.38 -22.29
N ILE A 125 8.15 3.81 -21.10
CA ILE A 125 7.90 4.54 -19.85
C ILE A 125 9.13 4.50 -18.95
N GLU A 126 9.33 5.55 -18.19
CA GLU A 126 10.32 5.59 -17.11
C GLU A 126 9.66 5.09 -15.82
N THR A 127 10.25 4.07 -15.22
CA THR A 127 9.71 3.39 -14.04
C THR A 127 10.84 2.76 -13.22
N THR A 128 10.50 2.08 -12.13
CA THR A 128 11.48 1.33 -11.34
C THR A 128 11.34 -0.17 -11.56
N VAL A 129 12.42 -0.91 -11.35
CA VAL A 129 12.41 -2.39 -11.43
C VAL A 129 11.33 -2.97 -10.52
N GLY A 130 11.22 -2.46 -9.29
CA GLY A 130 10.20 -2.93 -8.34
C GLY A 130 8.76 -2.69 -8.82
N ARG A 131 8.46 -1.57 -9.49
CA ARG A 131 7.13 -1.34 -10.08
C ARG A 131 6.83 -2.32 -11.22
N VAL A 132 7.83 -2.70 -12.00
CA VAL A 132 7.66 -3.75 -13.02
C VAL A 132 7.30 -5.08 -12.38
N ILE A 133 8.00 -5.47 -11.30
CA ILE A 133 7.71 -6.71 -10.55
C ILE A 133 6.29 -6.66 -9.94
N PHE A 134 5.88 -5.53 -9.36
CA PHE A 134 4.51 -5.36 -8.86
C PHE A 134 3.47 -5.55 -9.96
N ASN A 135 3.69 -4.96 -11.14
CA ASN A 135 2.76 -5.03 -12.26
C ASN A 135 2.58 -6.44 -12.84
N GLN A 136 3.44 -7.40 -12.51
CA GLN A 136 3.21 -8.81 -12.87
C GLN A 136 1.95 -9.40 -12.22
N ASN A 137 1.55 -8.87 -11.06
CA ASN A 137 0.36 -9.30 -10.34
C ASN A 137 -0.89 -8.50 -10.73
N VAL A 138 -0.73 -7.37 -11.42
CA VAL A 138 -1.85 -6.53 -11.83
C VAL A 138 -2.59 -7.16 -13.00
N PRO A 139 -3.94 -7.23 -12.96
CA PRO A 139 -4.73 -7.70 -14.10
C PRO A 139 -4.46 -6.87 -15.36
N LYS A 140 -4.28 -7.53 -16.50
CA LYS A 140 -3.93 -6.86 -17.78
C LYS A 140 -4.93 -5.78 -18.20
N GLU A 141 -6.19 -5.94 -17.83
CA GLU A 141 -7.28 -5.02 -18.15
C GLU A 141 -7.12 -3.63 -17.50
N VAL A 142 -6.31 -3.53 -16.45
CA VAL A 142 -6.06 -2.26 -15.72
C VAL A 142 -4.95 -1.46 -16.38
N GLY A 143 -3.98 -2.16 -17.00
CA GLY A 143 -2.78 -1.54 -17.58
C GLY A 143 -1.67 -1.35 -16.54
N PHE A 144 -0.59 -0.71 -16.96
CA PHE A 144 0.61 -0.54 -16.14
C PHE A 144 0.43 0.56 -15.08
N ILE A 145 0.60 0.20 -13.82
CA ILE A 145 0.53 1.13 -12.68
C ILE A 145 1.94 1.64 -12.38
N ASN A 146 2.18 2.95 -12.59
CA ASN A 146 3.46 3.59 -12.35
C ASN A 146 3.35 4.63 -11.21
N ALA A 147 3.04 4.16 -10.02
CA ALA A 147 2.88 5.00 -8.83
C ALA A 147 3.63 4.43 -7.63
N LEU A 148 3.95 5.29 -6.66
CA LEU A 148 4.42 4.88 -5.34
C LEU A 148 3.20 4.35 -4.55
N LEU A 149 3.30 3.12 -4.05
CA LEU A 149 2.18 2.47 -3.36
C LEU A 149 2.10 2.90 -1.89
N THR A 150 1.34 3.95 -1.65
CA THR A 150 0.91 4.35 -0.30
C THR A 150 -0.43 3.68 0.02
N LYS A 151 -0.83 3.67 1.30
CA LYS A 151 -2.13 3.13 1.73
C LYS A 151 -3.31 3.77 0.97
N LYS A 152 -3.21 5.08 0.67
CA LYS A 152 -4.22 5.82 -0.10
C LYS A 152 -4.27 5.34 -1.55
N ASN A 153 -3.11 5.31 -2.23
CA ASN A 153 -3.03 4.89 -3.62
C ASN A 153 -3.46 3.42 -3.80
N LEU A 154 -3.10 2.54 -2.84
CA LEU A 154 -3.56 1.15 -2.87
C LEU A 154 -5.08 1.03 -2.82
N ARG A 155 -5.75 1.84 -1.99
CA ARG A 155 -7.22 1.84 -1.94
C ARG A 155 -7.84 2.26 -3.27
N GLU A 156 -7.31 3.29 -3.91
CA GLU A 156 -7.76 3.77 -5.22
C GLU A 156 -7.55 2.69 -6.29
N ILE A 157 -6.36 2.12 -6.37
CA ILE A 157 -6.00 1.05 -7.32
C ILE A 157 -6.91 -0.18 -7.15
N ILE A 158 -7.18 -0.61 -5.92
CA ILE A 158 -8.06 -1.75 -5.65
C ILE A 158 -9.50 -1.44 -6.08
N GLY A 159 -9.99 -0.21 -5.83
CA GLY A 159 -11.29 0.24 -6.32
C GLY A 159 -11.38 0.21 -7.85
N ASP A 160 -10.36 0.69 -8.54
CA ASP A 160 -10.28 0.66 -10.00
C ASP A 160 -10.25 -0.78 -10.54
N ILE A 161 -9.48 -1.66 -9.91
CA ILE A 161 -9.41 -3.08 -10.31
C ILE A 161 -10.78 -3.74 -10.18
N ILE A 162 -11.50 -3.52 -9.08
CA ILE A 162 -12.85 -4.07 -8.90
C ILE A 162 -13.81 -3.55 -9.97
N THR A 163 -13.73 -2.26 -10.29
CA THR A 163 -14.61 -1.61 -11.27
C THR A 163 -14.32 -2.05 -12.71
N ILE A 164 -13.04 -2.22 -13.05
CA ILE A 164 -12.60 -2.57 -14.40
C ILE A 164 -12.74 -4.07 -14.68
N THR A 165 -12.53 -4.90 -13.64
CA THR A 165 -12.52 -6.36 -13.77
C THR A 165 -13.79 -6.96 -13.14
N ASN A 166 -13.59 -7.86 -12.19
CA ASN A 166 -14.65 -8.46 -11.39
C ASN A 166 -14.12 -8.85 -10.01
N VAL A 167 -15.03 -9.17 -9.08
CA VAL A 167 -14.72 -9.53 -7.70
C VAL A 167 -13.74 -10.71 -7.59
N PRO A 168 -13.88 -11.84 -8.33
CA PRO A 168 -12.92 -12.94 -8.26
C PRO A 168 -11.49 -12.58 -8.69
N LYS A 169 -11.34 -11.77 -9.74
CA LYS A 169 -10.02 -11.29 -10.19
C LYS A 169 -9.40 -10.32 -9.19
N ALA A 170 -10.22 -9.44 -8.60
CA ALA A 170 -9.79 -8.55 -7.54
C ALA A 170 -9.36 -9.30 -6.27
N ALA A 171 -10.09 -10.34 -5.88
CA ALA A 171 -9.74 -11.20 -4.76
C ALA A 171 -8.40 -11.91 -4.99
N LYS A 172 -8.17 -12.45 -6.20
CA LYS A 172 -6.88 -13.05 -6.55
C LYS A 172 -5.75 -12.02 -6.51
N PHE A 173 -5.97 -10.84 -7.08
CA PHE A 173 -4.99 -9.74 -7.02
C PHE A 173 -4.63 -9.38 -5.58
N LEU A 174 -5.63 -9.29 -4.68
CA LEU A 174 -5.42 -9.02 -3.26
C LEU A 174 -4.56 -10.11 -2.59
N ASP A 175 -4.77 -11.38 -2.92
CA ASP A 175 -3.94 -12.47 -2.41
C ASP A 175 -2.50 -12.40 -2.93
N ASP A 176 -2.32 -12.11 -4.21
CA ASP A 176 -1.01 -12.00 -4.85
C ASP A 176 -0.21 -10.83 -4.26
N ILE A 177 -0.82 -9.65 -4.07
CA ILE A 177 -0.14 -8.49 -3.46
C ILE A 177 0.12 -8.67 -1.97
N LYS A 178 -0.74 -9.39 -1.24
CA LYS A 178 -0.47 -9.77 0.15
C LYS A 178 0.82 -10.58 0.25
N GLN A 179 0.96 -11.64 -0.58
CA GLN A 179 2.14 -12.49 -0.58
C GLN A 179 3.38 -11.71 -1.02
N LEU A 180 3.26 -10.88 -2.05
CA LEU A 180 4.35 -10.01 -2.50
C LEU A 180 4.78 -9.04 -1.40
N GLY A 181 3.82 -8.37 -0.74
CA GLY A 181 4.08 -7.42 0.34
C GLY A 181 4.85 -8.03 1.50
N PHE A 182 4.40 -9.16 2.02
CA PHE A 182 5.10 -9.87 3.09
C PHE A 182 6.49 -10.35 2.68
N ARG A 183 6.64 -10.93 1.47
CA ARG A 183 7.93 -11.38 0.96
C ARG A 183 8.93 -10.24 0.85
N ILE A 184 8.50 -9.10 0.31
CA ILE A 184 9.37 -7.94 0.13
C ILE A 184 9.68 -7.25 1.46
N ALA A 185 8.74 -7.17 2.40
CA ALA A 185 9.01 -6.66 3.74
C ALA A 185 10.05 -7.51 4.47
N PHE A 186 9.96 -8.84 4.36
CA PHE A 186 10.93 -9.76 4.91
C PHE A 186 12.31 -9.62 4.25
N GLN A 187 12.36 -9.60 2.92
CA GLN A 187 13.63 -9.46 2.17
C GLN A 187 14.28 -8.09 2.37
N GLY A 188 13.48 -7.05 2.54
CA GLY A 188 13.95 -5.69 2.76
C GLY A 188 14.62 -5.49 4.13
N GLY A 189 14.31 -6.33 5.11
CA GLY A 189 14.91 -6.29 6.44
C GLY A 189 14.72 -4.92 7.11
N LEU A 190 13.55 -4.32 6.94
CA LEU A 190 13.27 -2.95 7.36
C LEU A 190 13.27 -2.85 8.89
N SER A 191 14.20 -2.10 9.44
CA SER A 191 14.32 -1.81 10.87
C SER A 191 14.65 -0.34 11.09
N PHE A 192 14.36 0.17 12.27
CA PHE A 192 14.76 1.52 12.67
C PHE A 192 15.23 1.51 14.13
N ASN A 193 16.08 2.45 14.47
CA ASN A 193 16.59 2.68 15.81
C ASN A 193 16.09 4.04 16.32
N ILE A 194 16.13 4.24 17.64
CA ILE A 194 15.80 5.54 18.25
C ILE A 194 16.69 6.67 17.70
N ASN A 195 17.92 6.38 17.36
CA ASN A 195 18.85 7.35 16.78
C ASN A 195 18.48 7.80 15.37
N ASP A 196 17.62 7.06 14.67
CA ASP A 196 17.11 7.42 13.34
C ASP A 196 16.00 8.48 13.43
N LEU A 197 15.48 8.75 14.65
CA LEU A 197 14.50 9.78 14.93
C LEU A 197 15.19 11.15 15.01
N ILE A 198 15.20 11.84 13.88
CA ILE A 198 15.78 13.19 13.82
C ILE A 198 14.80 14.20 14.40
N ILE A 199 15.20 14.85 15.48
CA ILE A 199 14.44 15.96 16.08
C ILE A 199 14.69 17.20 15.21
N PRO A 200 13.66 17.82 14.61
CA PRO A 200 13.83 19.03 13.80
C PRO A 200 14.39 20.18 14.66
N SER A 201 15.36 20.92 14.12
CA SER A 201 15.96 22.07 14.82
C SER A 201 14.96 23.19 15.16
N ILE A 202 13.90 23.30 14.35
CA ILE A 202 12.82 24.28 14.56
C ILE A 202 11.94 23.97 15.79
N LYS A 203 12.07 22.78 16.40
CA LYS A 203 11.22 22.38 17.53
C LYS A 203 11.29 23.35 18.71
N GLU A 204 12.49 23.78 19.07
CA GLU A 204 12.71 24.68 20.20
C GLU A 204 12.06 26.05 19.97
N GLU A 205 12.21 26.61 18.76
CA GLU A 205 11.59 27.88 18.37
C GLU A 205 10.06 27.81 18.41
N VAL A 206 9.47 26.75 17.87
CA VAL A 206 8.01 26.56 17.89
C VAL A 206 7.50 26.39 19.32
N LEU A 207 8.22 25.68 20.18
CA LEU A 207 7.85 25.51 21.58
C LEU A 207 7.95 26.81 22.38
N GLU A 208 8.97 27.65 22.12
CA GLU A 208 9.17 28.92 22.77
C GLU A 208 8.06 29.91 22.40
N ASN A 209 7.73 29.99 21.09
CA ASN A 209 6.60 30.80 20.63
C ASN A 209 5.28 30.37 21.23
N ALA A 210 4.98 29.06 21.25
CA ALA A 210 3.75 28.54 21.85
C ALA A 210 3.67 28.79 23.35
N LYS A 211 4.80 28.71 24.09
CA LYS A 211 4.85 29.09 25.52
C LYS A 211 4.57 30.55 25.69
N GLY A 212 5.14 31.43 24.87
CA GLY A 212 4.88 32.87 24.93
C GLY A 212 3.39 33.19 24.74
N GLU A 213 2.73 32.55 23.76
CA GLU A 213 1.28 32.71 23.55
C GLU A 213 0.46 32.22 24.75
N VAL A 214 0.84 31.11 25.38
CA VAL A 214 0.19 30.58 26.56
C VAL A 214 0.36 31.54 27.75
N ASP A 215 1.55 32.06 27.94
CA ASP A 215 1.84 33.00 29.03
C ASP A 215 1.02 34.32 28.88
N GLU A 216 0.90 34.83 27.64
CA GLU A 216 0.07 35.98 27.32
C GLU A 216 -1.41 35.74 27.61
N VAL A 217 -1.94 34.58 27.28
CA VAL A 217 -3.32 34.17 27.58
C VAL A 217 -3.53 34.07 29.11
N TRP A 218 -2.57 33.50 29.83
CA TRP A 218 -2.63 33.41 31.29
C TRP A 218 -2.58 34.81 31.96
N ASP A 219 -1.77 35.72 31.45
CA ASP A 219 -1.70 37.10 31.94
C ASP A 219 -3.02 37.83 31.73
N ASN A 220 -3.62 37.70 30.54
CA ASN A 220 -4.92 38.27 30.20
C ASN A 220 -6.04 37.70 31.11
N TYR A 221 -6.01 36.40 31.41
CA TYR A 221 -6.94 35.78 32.35
C TYR A 221 -6.76 36.31 33.76
N ASN A 222 -5.53 36.42 34.25
CA ASN A 222 -5.23 36.94 35.59
C ASN A 222 -5.60 38.42 35.75
N MET A 223 -5.53 39.20 34.67
CA MET A 223 -5.99 40.59 34.61
C MET A 223 -7.50 40.73 34.51
N GLY A 224 -8.24 39.62 34.32
CA GLY A 224 -9.69 39.62 34.17
C GLY A 224 -10.19 40.12 32.83
N LEU A 225 -9.33 40.14 31.81
CA LEU A 225 -9.67 40.55 30.44
C LEU A 225 -10.39 39.44 29.63
N ILE A 226 -10.20 38.20 30.00
CA ILE A 226 -10.83 37.03 29.40
C ILE A 226 -11.42 36.14 30.49
N THR A 227 -12.44 35.37 30.12
CA THR A 227 -13.13 34.42 31.00
C THR A 227 -12.60 32.99 30.84
N ASN A 228 -12.97 32.08 31.76
CA ASN A 228 -12.57 30.68 31.74
C ASN A 228 -13.07 29.91 30.50
N ASN A 229 -14.02 30.47 29.75
CA ASN A 229 -14.60 29.87 28.52
C ASN A 229 -14.01 30.46 27.22
N GLU A 230 -13.24 31.52 27.32
CA GLU A 230 -12.50 32.16 26.22
C GLU A 230 -11.03 31.67 26.20
#